data_fc99ea00c1ef9140b1e1ffb0a24a4386
#
_entry.id   fc99ea00c1ef9140b1e1ffb0a24a4386
#
_cell.length_a   1.000
_cell.length_b   1.000
_cell.length_c   1.000
_cell.angle_alpha   90.00
_cell.angle_beta   90.00
_cell.angle_gamma   90.00
#
_symmetry.space_group_name_H-M   'P 1'
#
loop_
_entity.id
_entity.type
_entity.pdbx_description
1 polymer ?
#
loop_
_entity_poly.entity_id
_entity_poly.type
_entity_poly.pdbx_seq_one_letter_code
_entity_poly.pdbx_strand_id
1 'polypeptide(L)'
;MSYQTIEVHNSTPHIGAEIRGVDLSKPLGNQQFQEVHDALMDRLVIFFRDQKLSIEQHKDFARRFGKLHMHPASPNVIADHPEVLVIKADDKAKYIAGEDWHSDVSCDPEPPMGSILYLTEVPPDGGGDTMFANMYLAYDTLSEPIRKFIDGLTAVHDGEKHYRGRYGNDDRGKVYPRAEHPIVRTHPETGKKCLFVNRFFTTHIVSLHKSESDAILEMLYRHIETPS
;
A
#
# COMPACT_ATOMS: atom_id res chain seq x y z
N MET A 1 20.66 12.03 0.90
CA MET A 1 21.12 11.71 -0.47
C MET A 1 21.16 12.99 -1.28
N SER A 2 22.02 13.12 -2.28
CA SER A 2 22.06 14.28 -3.19
C SER A 2 21.52 13.82 -4.54
N TYR A 3 20.40 14.40 -4.97
CA TYR A 3 19.77 14.13 -6.26
C TYR A 3 20.27 15.13 -7.30
N GLN A 4 20.41 14.72 -8.55
CA GLN A 4 20.95 15.55 -9.64
C GLN A 4 19.91 15.91 -10.68
N THR A 5 18.89 15.06 -10.85
CA THR A 5 17.89 15.18 -11.91
C THR A 5 16.48 15.41 -11.40
N ILE A 6 16.29 15.35 -10.08
CA ILE A 6 15.00 15.61 -9.40
C ILE A 6 15.22 16.50 -8.18
N GLU A 7 14.15 17.12 -7.72
CA GLU A 7 14.09 17.80 -6.42
C GLU A 7 13.15 17.02 -5.49
N VAL A 8 13.57 16.78 -4.24
CA VAL A 8 12.80 16.05 -3.24
C VAL A 8 12.43 16.97 -2.09
N HIS A 9 11.14 17.25 -1.94
CA HIS A 9 10.60 18.11 -0.89
C HIS A 9 9.81 17.27 0.12
N ASN A 10 10.35 17.08 1.31
CA ASN A 10 9.71 16.27 2.36
C ASN A 10 8.36 16.86 2.76
N SER A 11 7.31 16.02 2.78
CA SER A 11 5.98 16.39 3.25
C SER A 11 5.89 16.38 4.78
N THR A 12 6.53 15.38 5.41
CA THR A 12 6.66 15.24 6.87
C THR A 12 8.08 14.76 7.23
N PRO A 13 8.49 14.81 8.49
CA PRO A 13 9.81 14.32 8.90
C PRO A 13 10.05 12.84 8.58
N HIS A 14 9.02 11.99 8.67
CA HIS A 14 9.17 10.54 8.68
C HIS A 14 8.60 9.81 7.48
N ILE A 15 7.73 10.45 6.68
CA ILE A 15 7.07 9.83 5.53
C ILE A 15 6.60 10.90 4.54
N GLY A 16 6.65 10.56 3.26
CA GLY A 16 6.14 11.38 2.18
C GLY A 16 7.11 12.44 1.68
N ALA A 17 7.17 12.57 0.35
CA ALA A 17 7.85 13.68 -0.31
C ALA A 17 7.19 14.02 -1.65
N GLU A 18 7.21 15.29 -2.00
CA GLU A 18 6.88 15.77 -3.35
C GLU A 18 8.14 15.73 -4.21
N ILE A 19 8.03 15.13 -5.38
CA ILE A 19 9.10 15.04 -6.37
C ILE A 19 8.84 16.06 -7.47
N ARG A 20 9.81 16.95 -7.71
CA ARG A 20 9.76 17.95 -8.76
C ARG A 20 10.82 17.71 -9.83
N GLY A 21 10.67 18.38 -10.97
CA GLY A 21 11.59 18.22 -12.11
C GLY A 21 11.35 16.97 -12.94
N VAL A 22 10.17 16.32 -12.78
CA VAL A 22 9.81 15.09 -13.49
C VAL A 22 8.55 15.31 -14.31
N ASP A 23 8.58 14.89 -15.57
CA ASP A 23 7.42 14.81 -16.48
C ASP A 23 7.17 13.34 -16.81
N LEU A 24 6.21 12.72 -16.13
CA LEU A 24 5.88 11.30 -16.29
C LEU A 24 5.16 11.00 -17.61
N SER A 25 4.77 12.02 -18.40
CA SER A 25 4.27 11.82 -19.75
C SER A 25 5.37 11.44 -20.75
N LYS A 26 6.63 11.50 -20.32
CA LYS A 26 7.81 11.15 -21.13
C LYS A 26 8.59 9.99 -20.49
N PRO A 27 9.29 9.20 -21.27
CA PRO A 27 10.21 8.18 -20.74
C PRO A 27 11.29 8.83 -19.87
N LEU A 28 11.42 8.37 -18.62
CA LEU A 28 12.49 8.82 -17.73
C LEU A 28 13.82 8.16 -18.12
N GLY A 29 14.89 8.94 -18.14
CA GLY A 29 16.25 8.40 -18.22
C GLY A 29 16.56 7.49 -17.02
N ASN A 30 17.52 6.59 -17.17
CA ASN A 30 17.83 5.60 -16.12
C ASN A 30 18.28 6.28 -14.81
N GLN A 31 19.08 7.34 -14.89
CA GLN A 31 19.50 8.08 -13.69
C GLN A 31 18.31 8.73 -13.00
N GLN A 32 17.43 9.43 -13.74
CA GLN A 32 16.27 10.09 -13.16
C GLN A 32 15.31 9.09 -12.52
N PHE A 33 15.07 7.94 -13.17
CA PHE A 33 14.27 6.88 -12.57
C PHE A 33 14.92 6.33 -11.31
N GLN A 34 16.24 6.10 -11.29
CA GLN A 34 16.93 5.60 -10.11
C GLN A 34 16.80 6.59 -8.94
N GLU A 35 16.91 7.88 -9.20
CA GLU A 35 16.72 8.90 -8.17
C GLU A 35 15.27 8.94 -7.64
N VAL A 36 14.27 8.74 -8.51
CA VAL A 36 12.86 8.59 -8.11
C VAL A 36 12.66 7.34 -7.25
N HIS A 37 13.26 6.23 -7.64
CA HIS A 37 13.21 4.97 -6.89
C HIS A 37 13.89 5.11 -5.52
N ASP A 38 15.06 5.73 -5.46
CA ASP A 38 15.78 5.97 -4.21
C ASP A 38 14.98 6.89 -3.28
N ALA A 39 14.32 7.91 -3.84
CA ALA A 39 13.42 8.78 -3.09
C ALA A 39 12.23 8.01 -2.52
N LEU A 40 11.64 7.07 -3.28
CA LEU A 40 10.58 6.18 -2.79
C LEU A 40 11.08 5.30 -1.64
N MET A 41 12.27 4.69 -1.76
CA MET A 41 12.85 3.85 -0.71
C MET A 41 13.18 4.63 0.57
N ASP A 42 13.54 5.90 0.46
CA ASP A 42 13.82 6.77 1.60
C ASP A 42 12.54 7.36 2.22
N ARG A 43 11.59 7.79 1.39
CA ARG A 43 10.42 8.54 1.82
C ARG A 43 9.13 7.73 1.92
N LEU A 44 9.11 6.48 1.42
CA LEU A 44 8.04 5.48 1.47
C LEU A 44 6.79 5.83 0.65
N VAL A 45 6.48 7.11 0.50
CA VAL A 45 5.41 7.65 -0.34
C VAL A 45 5.95 8.87 -1.06
N ILE A 46 5.74 8.93 -2.36
CA ILE A 46 6.16 10.08 -3.18
C ILE A 46 5.00 10.60 -4.01
N PHE A 47 4.97 11.90 -4.23
CA PHE A 47 3.91 12.60 -4.94
C PHE A 47 4.49 13.36 -6.13
N PHE A 48 3.77 13.32 -7.25
CA PHE A 48 4.07 14.10 -8.45
C PHE A 48 2.87 15.00 -8.74
N ARG A 49 3.06 16.31 -8.73
CA ARG A 49 2.01 17.28 -9.02
C ARG A 49 1.90 17.55 -10.52
N ASP A 50 0.73 18.01 -10.95
CA ASP A 50 0.45 18.54 -12.30
C ASP A 50 0.79 17.57 -13.45
N GLN A 51 0.74 16.27 -13.20
CA GLN A 51 0.97 15.26 -14.23
C GLN A 51 -0.30 15.06 -15.08
N LYS A 52 -0.12 14.99 -16.40
CA LYS A 52 -1.19 14.63 -17.35
C LYS A 52 -0.79 13.39 -18.09
N LEU A 53 -1.34 12.25 -17.70
CA LEU A 53 -0.96 10.94 -18.21
C LEU A 53 -2.08 10.29 -19.00
N SER A 54 -1.73 9.67 -20.13
CA SER A 54 -2.55 8.61 -20.71
C SER A 54 -2.41 7.33 -19.88
N ILE A 55 -3.32 6.40 -20.07
CA ILE A 55 -3.27 5.07 -19.40
C ILE A 55 -1.94 4.37 -19.71
N GLU A 56 -1.48 4.40 -20.96
CA GLU A 56 -0.22 3.75 -21.33
C GLU A 56 0.99 4.42 -20.65
N GLN A 57 1.04 5.75 -20.57
CA GLN A 57 2.12 6.46 -19.87
C GLN A 57 2.13 6.12 -18.37
N HIS A 58 0.95 6.02 -17.74
CA HIS A 58 0.83 5.57 -16.35
C HIS A 58 1.36 4.14 -16.18
N LYS A 59 0.99 3.22 -17.07
CA LYS A 59 1.49 1.83 -17.08
C LYS A 59 2.98 1.75 -17.38
N ASP A 60 3.50 2.56 -18.30
CA ASP A 60 4.92 2.55 -18.66
C ASP A 60 5.78 3.01 -17.48
N PHE A 61 5.34 4.01 -16.74
CA PHE A 61 6.01 4.39 -15.49
C PHE A 61 5.95 3.26 -14.46
N ALA A 62 4.79 2.65 -14.26
CA ALA A 62 4.63 1.54 -13.31
C ALA A 62 5.48 0.31 -13.67
N ARG A 63 5.63 -0.02 -14.95
CA ARG A 63 6.49 -1.14 -15.44
C ARG A 63 7.96 -0.99 -15.05
N ARG A 64 8.42 0.24 -14.79
CA ARG A 64 9.79 0.48 -14.33
C ARG A 64 10.06 -0.08 -12.92
N PHE A 65 9.02 -0.23 -12.10
CA PHE A 65 9.10 -0.80 -10.75
C PHE A 65 8.90 -2.32 -10.73
N GLY A 66 8.35 -2.89 -11.80
CA GLY A 66 8.14 -4.34 -11.88
C GLY A 66 6.96 -4.75 -12.75
N LYS A 67 6.56 -5.99 -12.60
CA LYS A 67 5.41 -6.56 -13.31
C LYS A 67 4.12 -5.93 -12.80
N LEU A 68 3.24 -5.50 -13.71
CA LEU A 68 1.94 -4.98 -13.34
C LEU A 68 1.07 -6.11 -12.76
N HIS A 69 0.45 -5.81 -11.63
CA HIS A 69 -0.44 -6.73 -10.92
C HIS A 69 -1.89 -6.57 -11.41
N MET A 70 -2.62 -7.67 -11.49
CA MET A 70 -4.06 -7.66 -11.73
C MET A 70 -4.79 -7.87 -10.42
N HIS A 71 -5.65 -6.91 -10.05
CA HIS A 71 -6.35 -6.95 -8.78
C HIS A 71 -7.32 -8.15 -8.70
N PRO A 72 -7.25 -9.02 -7.67
CA PRO A 72 -7.96 -10.29 -7.63
C PRO A 72 -9.48 -10.17 -7.47
N ALA A 73 -9.98 -9.02 -7.01
CA ALA A 73 -11.36 -8.89 -6.59
C ALA A 73 -12.12 -7.72 -7.21
N SER A 74 -11.52 -6.88 -8.05
CA SER A 74 -12.23 -5.73 -8.57
C SER A 74 -12.90 -5.98 -9.92
N PRO A 75 -14.21 -5.68 -10.04
CA PRO A 75 -14.89 -5.64 -11.32
C PRO A 75 -14.63 -4.36 -12.11
N ASN A 76 -14.05 -3.32 -11.48
CA ASN A 76 -13.90 -1.98 -12.03
C ASN A 76 -12.56 -1.81 -12.74
N VAL A 77 -12.24 -2.72 -13.66
CA VAL A 77 -11.06 -2.61 -14.51
C VAL A 77 -11.46 -2.01 -15.87
N ILE A 78 -10.51 -1.38 -16.54
CA ILE A 78 -10.68 -0.90 -17.90
C ILE A 78 -10.52 -2.11 -18.83
N ALA A 79 -11.50 -2.35 -19.73
CA ALA A 79 -11.59 -3.58 -20.52
C ALA A 79 -10.28 -3.93 -21.28
N ASP A 80 -9.63 -2.93 -21.89
CA ASP A 80 -8.38 -3.12 -22.63
C ASP A 80 -7.11 -2.98 -21.75
N HIS A 81 -7.30 -2.67 -20.45
CA HIS A 81 -6.21 -2.44 -19.48
C HIS A 81 -6.55 -3.08 -18.13
N PRO A 82 -6.59 -4.42 -18.04
CA PRO A 82 -7.08 -5.12 -16.84
C PRO A 82 -6.22 -4.89 -15.59
N GLU A 83 -5.00 -4.41 -15.76
CA GLU A 83 -4.09 -4.00 -14.68
C GLU A 83 -4.39 -2.59 -14.12
N VAL A 84 -5.32 -1.86 -14.72
CA VAL A 84 -5.74 -0.52 -14.28
C VAL A 84 -7.10 -0.60 -13.60
N LEU A 85 -7.10 -0.37 -12.31
CA LEU A 85 -8.29 -0.32 -11.47
C LEU A 85 -8.85 1.11 -11.43
N VAL A 86 -10.14 1.27 -11.71
CA VAL A 86 -10.84 2.55 -11.52
C VAL A 86 -11.50 2.56 -10.14
N ILE A 87 -11.06 3.47 -9.28
CA ILE A 87 -11.66 3.70 -7.97
C ILE A 87 -12.49 4.98 -8.06
N LYS A 88 -13.78 4.86 -7.77
CA LYS A 88 -14.70 5.99 -7.71
C LYS A 88 -15.46 5.95 -6.40
N ALA A 89 -15.44 7.07 -5.68
CA ALA A 89 -16.30 7.30 -4.52
C ALA A 89 -17.16 8.54 -4.78
N ASP A 90 -18.46 8.43 -4.55
CA ASP A 90 -19.42 9.52 -4.59
C ASP A 90 -20.39 9.41 -3.40
N ASP A 91 -21.28 10.37 -3.26
CA ASP A 91 -22.28 10.42 -2.17
C ASP A 91 -23.24 9.21 -2.12
N LYS A 92 -23.26 8.38 -3.18
CA LYS A 92 -24.07 7.16 -3.28
C LYS A 92 -23.26 5.88 -3.07
N ALA A 93 -21.94 6.00 -2.90
CA ALA A 93 -21.07 4.84 -2.69
C ALA A 93 -21.41 4.16 -1.37
N LYS A 94 -21.84 2.90 -1.43
CA LYS A 94 -22.11 2.08 -0.24
C LYS A 94 -20.84 1.67 0.50
N TYR A 95 -19.75 1.54 -0.23
CA TYR A 95 -18.43 1.18 0.28
C TYR A 95 -17.40 2.08 -0.41
N ILE A 96 -16.48 2.61 0.37
CA ILE A 96 -15.36 3.40 -0.11
C ILE A 96 -14.13 2.50 -0.11
N ALA A 97 -13.48 2.35 -1.27
CA ALA A 97 -12.24 1.58 -1.34
C ALA A 97 -11.15 2.30 -0.53
N GLY A 98 -10.53 1.58 0.38
CA GLY A 98 -9.48 2.14 1.22
C GLY A 98 -9.97 2.92 2.45
N GLU A 99 -11.22 2.71 2.89
CA GLU A 99 -11.82 3.37 4.06
C GLU A 99 -11.15 3.04 5.42
N ASP A 100 -10.28 2.05 5.47
CA ASP A 100 -9.60 1.61 6.68
C ASP A 100 -8.11 1.35 6.41
N TRP A 101 -7.29 1.28 7.47
CA TRP A 101 -5.85 1.05 7.36
C TRP A 101 -5.53 -0.33 6.77
N HIS A 102 -4.78 -0.35 5.66
CA HIS A 102 -4.40 -1.56 4.95
C HIS A 102 -3.06 -1.42 4.24
N SER A 103 -2.55 -2.56 3.81
CA SER A 103 -1.53 -2.67 2.77
C SER A 103 -2.18 -3.37 1.59
N ASP A 104 -2.08 -2.79 0.40
CA ASP A 104 -2.75 -3.29 -0.79
C ASP A 104 -2.46 -4.77 -1.04
N VAL A 105 -3.54 -5.54 -1.24
CA VAL A 105 -3.50 -6.96 -1.62
C VAL A 105 -2.55 -7.80 -0.76
N SER A 106 -2.41 -7.47 0.53
CA SER A 106 -1.55 -8.24 1.44
C SER A 106 -2.01 -9.68 1.67
N CYS A 107 -3.18 -10.06 1.17
CA CYS A 107 -3.67 -11.44 1.13
C CYS A 107 -3.06 -12.29 0.00
N ASP A 108 -2.34 -11.68 -0.94
CA ASP A 108 -1.65 -12.41 -2.01
C ASP A 108 -0.35 -13.04 -1.45
N PRO A 109 0.03 -14.26 -1.88
CA PRO A 109 1.33 -14.86 -1.54
C PRO A 109 2.53 -14.00 -1.92
N GLU A 110 2.43 -13.26 -3.02
CA GLU A 110 3.41 -12.28 -3.48
C GLU A 110 2.76 -10.91 -3.65
N PRO A 111 2.55 -10.16 -2.56
CA PRO A 111 1.93 -8.84 -2.64
C PRO A 111 2.70 -7.91 -3.57
N PRO A 112 2.01 -7.04 -4.34
CA PRO A 112 2.69 -6.09 -5.21
C PRO A 112 3.62 -5.17 -4.41
N MET A 113 4.72 -4.74 -5.03
CA MET A 113 5.73 -3.87 -4.43
C MET A 113 5.12 -2.55 -3.94
N GLY A 114 4.13 -2.03 -4.64
CA GLY A 114 3.44 -0.80 -4.31
C GLY A 114 2.32 -0.50 -5.29
N SER A 115 1.65 0.63 -5.09
CA SER A 115 0.56 1.12 -5.93
C SER A 115 0.88 2.51 -6.45
N ILE A 116 0.49 2.79 -7.69
CA ILE A 116 0.59 4.11 -8.30
C ILE A 116 -0.82 4.62 -8.57
N LEU A 117 -1.26 5.58 -7.80
CA LEU A 117 -2.58 6.19 -7.92
C LEU A 117 -2.50 7.47 -8.76
N TYR A 118 -3.31 7.55 -9.81
CA TYR A 118 -3.48 8.75 -10.61
C TYR A 118 -4.84 9.37 -10.30
N LEU A 119 -4.85 10.45 -9.52
CA LEU A 119 -6.06 11.18 -9.14
C LEU A 119 -6.49 12.10 -10.28
N THR A 120 -7.69 11.89 -10.79
CA THR A 120 -8.29 12.70 -11.88
C THR A 120 -9.36 13.66 -11.38
N GLU A 121 -10.01 13.34 -10.27
CA GLU A 121 -11.04 14.13 -9.61
C GLU A 121 -10.84 14.11 -8.11
N VAL A 122 -11.02 15.25 -7.47
CA VAL A 122 -10.99 15.40 -6.00
C VAL A 122 -12.27 16.12 -5.56
N PRO A 123 -12.76 15.89 -4.33
CA PRO A 123 -13.93 16.59 -3.82
C PRO A 123 -13.69 18.11 -3.78
N PRO A 124 -14.70 18.92 -4.12
CA PRO A 124 -14.56 20.38 -4.14
C PRO A 124 -14.37 21.01 -2.76
N ASP A 125 -14.73 20.30 -1.71
CA ASP A 125 -14.53 20.70 -0.30
C ASP A 125 -13.14 20.36 0.25
N GLY A 126 -12.29 19.71 -0.55
CA GLY A 126 -10.95 19.28 -0.17
C GLY A 126 -10.93 18.05 0.74
N GLY A 127 -12.04 17.33 0.89
CA GLY A 127 -12.11 16.08 1.66
C GLY A 127 -11.49 14.88 0.93
N GLY A 128 -11.45 13.74 1.61
CA GLY A 128 -10.98 12.46 1.04
C GLY A 128 -9.47 12.30 1.02
N ASP A 129 -8.75 12.92 1.92
CA ASP A 129 -7.30 12.76 2.07
C ASP A 129 -6.92 11.29 2.31
N THR A 130 -5.86 10.85 1.67
CA THR A 130 -5.25 9.55 1.94
C THR A 130 -4.19 9.70 3.03
N MET A 131 -4.33 8.92 4.09
CA MET A 131 -3.36 8.85 5.17
C MET A 131 -2.40 7.69 4.97
N PHE A 132 -1.15 7.86 5.40
CA PHE A 132 -0.10 6.84 5.30
C PHE A 132 0.59 6.63 6.65
N ALA A 133 0.90 5.38 6.98
CA ALA A 133 1.66 5.01 8.17
C ALA A 133 3.06 4.50 7.80
N ASN A 134 4.09 4.97 8.51
CA ASN A 134 5.45 4.46 8.37
C ASN A 134 5.61 3.15 9.15
N MET A 135 5.58 2.04 8.47
CA MET A 135 5.63 0.71 9.08
C MET A 135 7.01 0.33 9.63
N TYR A 136 8.09 1.00 9.20
CA TYR A 136 9.40 0.90 9.86
C TYR A 136 9.36 1.57 11.23
N LEU A 137 8.86 2.80 11.28
CA LEU A 137 8.74 3.55 12.54
C LEU A 137 7.78 2.83 13.50
N ALA A 138 6.68 2.29 13.00
CA ALA A 138 5.75 1.49 13.80
C ALA A 138 6.46 0.27 14.45
N TYR A 139 7.39 -0.39 13.75
CA TYR A 139 8.21 -1.46 14.34
C TYR A 139 9.22 -0.90 15.33
N ASP A 140 9.95 0.16 14.98
CA ASP A 140 11.05 0.70 15.76
C ASP A 140 10.59 1.29 17.11
N THR A 141 9.37 1.83 17.16
CA THR A 141 8.77 2.44 18.37
C THR A 141 8.12 1.44 19.31
N LEU A 142 7.96 0.18 18.92
CA LEU A 142 7.58 -0.88 19.86
C LEU A 142 8.68 -1.09 20.90
N SER A 143 8.26 -1.40 22.14
CA SER A 143 9.21 -1.81 23.18
C SER A 143 9.97 -3.07 22.79
N GLU A 144 11.21 -3.19 23.26
CA GLU A 144 12.07 -4.35 22.97
C GLU A 144 11.40 -5.71 23.32
N PRO A 145 10.72 -5.87 24.47
CA PRO A 145 10.01 -7.11 24.77
C PRO A 145 8.95 -7.48 23.75
N ILE A 146 8.17 -6.49 23.26
CA ILE A 146 7.15 -6.72 22.23
C ILE A 146 7.81 -7.09 20.90
N ARG A 147 8.85 -6.39 20.47
CA ARG A 147 9.60 -6.73 19.24
C ARG A 147 10.13 -8.17 19.30
N LYS A 148 10.73 -8.57 20.42
CA LYS A 148 11.21 -9.95 20.63
C LYS A 148 10.08 -10.97 20.60
N PHE A 149 8.94 -10.63 21.18
CA PHE A 149 7.79 -11.53 21.23
C PHE A 149 7.19 -11.79 19.84
N ILE A 150 7.06 -10.75 19.00
CA ILE A 150 6.44 -10.89 17.68
C ILE A 150 7.43 -11.32 16.58
N ASP A 151 8.74 -11.28 16.86
CA ASP A 151 9.76 -11.71 15.90
C ASP A 151 9.65 -13.23 15.64
N GLY A 152 9.53 -13.61 14.39
CA GLY A 152 9.31 -14.99 13.97
C GLY A 152 7.84 -15.47 14.02
N LEU A 153 6.90 -14.66 14.53
CA LEU A 153 5.48 -14.98 14.42
C LEU A 153 4.95 -14.65 13.02
N THR A 154 3.96 -15.45 12.58
CA THR A 154 3.27 -15.28 11.30
C THR A 154 1.78 -15.04 11.51
N ALA A 155 1.16 -14.34 10.57
CA ALA A 155 -0.26 -14.08 10.58
C ALA A 155 -0.88 -14.40 9.21
N VAL A 156 -2.12 -14.86 9.22
CA VAL A 156 -2.89 -15.11 8.01
C VAL A 156 -3.56 -13.84 7.54
N HIS A 157 -3.36 -13.52 6.26
CA HIS A 157 -4.05 -12.48 5.51
C HIS A 157 -5.03 -13.14 4.56
N ASP A 158 -6.30 -12.74 4.61
CA ASP A 158 -7.39 -13.39 3.88
C ASP A 158 -8.21 -12.33 3.12
N GLY A 159 -8.20 -12.44 1.80
CA GLY A 159 -8.95 -11.56 0.92
C GLY A 159 -10.46 -11.71 1.06
N GLU A 160 -10.94 -12.90 1.45
CA GLU A 160 -12.36 -13.12 1.66
C GLU A 160 -12.96 -12.19 2.71
N LYS A 161 -12.20 -11.90 3.78
CA LYS A 161 -12.61 -11.00 4.85
C LYS A 161 -13.04 -9.63 4.35
N HIS A 162 -12.38 -9.11 3.31
CA HIS A 162 -12.63 -7.76 2.81
C HIS A 162 -13.41 -7.72 1.49
N TYR A 163 -13.19 -8.68 0.60
CA TYR A 163 -13.74 -8.63 -0.76
C TYR A 163 -15.15 -9.23 -0.87
N ARG A 164 -15.49 -10.25 -0.06
CA ARG A 164 -16.77 -10.94 -0.16
C ARG A 164 -17.94 -9.99 0.18
N GLY A 165 -18.95 -9.96 -0.70
CA GLY A 165 -20.14 -9.13 -0.56
C GLY A 165 -19.92 -7.64 -0.81
N ARG A 166 -18.74 -7.24 -1.27
CA ARG A 166 -18.38 -5.83 -1.53
C ARG A 166 -18.13 -5.58 -3.02
N TYR A 167 -18.12 -4.32 -3.40
CA TYR A 167 -17.72 -3.81 -4.72
C TYR A 167 -18.52 -4.37 -5.89
N GLY A 168 -19.75 -4.90 -5.67
CA GLY A 168 -20.59 -5.45 -6.72
C GLY A 168 -20.11 -6.77 -7.31
N ASN A 169 -19.20 -7.47 -6.62
CA ASN A 169 -18.72 -8.76 -7.05
C ASN A 169 -19.85 -9.82 -7.05
N ASP A 170 -19.85 -10.67 -8.07
CA ASP A 170 -20.53 -11.96 -7.99
C ASP A 170 -19.59 -12.96 -7.30
N ASP A 171 -19.88 -13.26 -6.03
CA ASP A 171 -19.03 -14.11 -5.19
C ASP A 171 -19.29 -15.61 -5.37
N ARG A 172 -20.25 -16.00 -6.25
CA ARG A 172 -20.58 -17.40 -6.46
C ARG A 172 -19.39 -18.16 -7.03
N GLY A 173 -18.90 -19.12 -6.27
CA GLY A 173 -17.74 -19.95 -6.65
C GLY A 173 -16.40 -19.24 -6.65
N LYS A 174 -16.31 -17.97 -6.22
CA LYS A 174 -15.03 -17.27 -6.08
C LYS A 174 -14.26 -17.74 -4.86
N VAL A 175 -12.97 -17.97 -5.07
CA VAL A 175 -11.97 -18.16 -4.03
C VAL A 175 -11.07 -16.93 -4.06
N TYR A 176 -11.00 -16.25 -2.93
CA TYR A 176 -10.13 -15.09 -2.78
C TYR A 176 -8.73 -15.51 -2.30
N PRO A 177 -7.68 -14.77 -2.67
CA PRO A 177 -6.33 -15.11 -2.23
C PRO A 177 -6.23 -15.06 -0.71
N ARG A 178 -5.42 -15.98 -0.18
CA ARG A 178 -5.10 -16.11 1.23
C ARG A 178 -3.66 -16.53 1.38
N ALA A 179 -2.92 -15.84 2.23
CA ALA A 179 -1.52 -16.12 2.47
C ALA A 179 -1.14 -15.95 3.94
N GLU A 180 -0.08 -16.63 4.34
CA GLU A 180 0.57 -16.47 5.63
C GLU A 180 1.82 -15.61 5.44
N HIS A 181 1.95 -14.55 6.24
CA HIS A 181 3.08 -13.64 6.19
C HIS A 181 3.69 -13.43 7.57
N PRO A 182 5.01 -13.16 7.67
CA PRO A 182 5.61 -12.76 8.94
C PRO A 182 5.00 -11.43 9.42
N ILE A 183 4.71 -11.35 10.74
CA ILE A 183 4.27 -10.09 11.39
C ILE A 183 5.34 -9.01 11.28
N VAL A 184 6.61 -9.42 11.43
CA VAL A 184 7.79 -8.57 11.22
C VAL A 184 8.45 -8.99 9.92
N ARG A 185 8.30 -8.16 8.89
CA ARG A 185 8.86 -8.40 7.57
C ARG A 185 10.13 -7.56 7.37
N THR A 186 11.14 -8.15 6.75
CA THR A 186 12.31 -7.40 6.27
C THR A 186 12.03 -6.94 4.85
N HIS A 187 12.11 -5.64 4.61
CA HIS A 187 11.90 -5.08 3.27
C HIS A 187 13.03 -5.56 2.34
N PRO A 188 12.72 -6.11 1.16
CA PRO A 188 13.71 -6.80 0.33
C PRO A 188 14.80 -5.89 -0.23
N GLU A 189 14.51 -4.60 -0.43
CA GLU A 189 15.47 -3.65 -0.99
C GLU A 189 16.21 -2.86 0.09
N THR A 190 15.51 -2.41 1.14
CA THR A 190 16.12 -1.55 2.16
C THR A 190 16.75 -2.34 3.32
N GLY A 191 16.40 -3.62 3.49
CA GLY A 191 16.82 -4.45 4.60
C GLY A 191 16.23 -4.05 5.96
N LYS A 192 15.37 -3.03 6.01
CA LYS A 192 14.74 -2.55 7.24
C LYS A 192 13.59 -3.47 7.66
N LYS A 193 13.44 -3.69 8.96
CA LYS A 193 12.28 -4.39 9.52
C LYS A 193 11.07 -3.47 9.57
N CYS A 194 9.88 -4.02 9.27
CA CYS A 194 8.61 -3.32 9.33
C CYS A 194 7.52 -4.23 9.88
N LEU A 195 6.46 -3.65 10.44
CA LEU A 195 5.25 -4.40 10.75
C LEU A 195 4.48 -4.69 9.45
N PHE A 196 3.96 -5.91 9.33
CA PHE A 196 3.19 -6.33 8.17
C PHE A 196 1.88 -6.99 8.60
N VAL A 197 1.03 -6.21 9.25
CA VAL A 197 -0.33 -6.57 9.66
C VAL A 197 -1.26 -5.39 9.39
N ASN A 198 -2.53 -5.66 9.06
CA ASN A 198 -3.54 -4.63 8.85
C ASN A 198 -4.95 -5.13 9.16
N ARG A 199 -5.88 -4.20 9.40
CA ARG A 199 -7.27 -4.53 9.74
C ARG A 199 -8.04 -5.16 8.58
N PHE A 200 -7.71 -4.84 7.33
CA PHE A 200 -8.45 -5.34 6.18
C PHE A 200 -8.29 -6.84 5.99
N PHE A 201 -7.06 -7.31 5.96
CA PHE A 201 -6.75 -8.67 5.53
C PHE A 201 -6.31 -9.58 6.66
N THR A 202 -5.62 -9.07 7.69
CA THR A 202 -5.10 -9.92 8.75
C THR A 202 -6.23 -10.50 9.59
N THR A 203 -6.25 -11.82 9.75
CA THR A 203 -7.31 -12.54 10.47
C THR A 203 -6.86 -13.08 11.81
N HIS A 204 -5.68 -13.68 11.90
CA HIS A 204 -5.17 -14.25 13.14
C HIS A 204 -3.65 -14.53 13.05
N ILE A 205 -3.02 -14.64 14.21
CA ILE A 205 -1.64 -15.11 14.38
C ILE A 205 -1.67 -16.64 14.46
N VAL A 206 -0.89 -17.32 13.61
CA VAL A 206 -1.01 -18.76 13.36
C VAL A 206 -0.78 -19.63 14.62
N SER A 207 0.17 -19.26 15.46
CA SER A 207 0.61 -20.08 16.61
C SER A 207 -0.07 -19.76 17.94
N LEU A 208 -1.05 -18.82 17.95
CA LEU A 208 -1.70 -18.35 19.17
C LEU A 208 -3.16 -18.79 19.24
N HIS A 209 -3.69 -18.91 20.46
CA HIS A 209 -5.13 -19.03 20.66
C HIS A 209 -5.85 -17.76 20.17
N LYS A 210 -7.10 -17.92 19.76
CA LYS A 210 -7.88 -16.80 19.17
C LYS A 210 -7.88 -15.56 20.05
N SER A 211 -8.13 -15.71 21.35
CA SER A 211 -8.19 -14.57 22.28
C SER A 211 -6.85 -13.84 22.45
N GLU A 212 -5.74 -14.57 22.40
CA GLU A 212 -4.38 -14.02 22.44
C GLU A 212 -4.07 -13.28 21.15
N SER A 213 -4.33 -13.96 20.02
CA SER A 213 -4.15 -13.38 18.68
C SER A 213 -4.94 -12.08 18.53
N ASP A 214 -6.23 -12.08 18.89
CA ASP A 214 -7.10 -10.90 18.79
C ASP A 214 -6.55 -9.72 19.62
N ALA A 215 -6.11 -9.99 20.86
CA ALA A 215 -5.57 -8.96 21.75
C ALA A 215 -4.26 -8.35 21.23
N ILE A 216 -3.36 -9.19 20.71
CA ILE A 216 -2.07 -8.76 20.16
C ILE A 216 -2.26 -7.98 18.86
N LEU A 217 -3.08 -8.48 17.93
CA LEU A 217 -3.38 -7.78 16.69
C LEU A 217 -4.04 -6.42 16.95
N GLU A 218 -4.99 -6.33 17.88
CA GLU A 218 -5.62 -5.07 18.22
C GLU A 218 -4.61 -4.06 18.81
N MET A 219 -3.69 -4.51 19.64
CA MET A 219 -2.62 -3.66 20.18
C MET A 219 -1.72 -3.15 19.05
N LEU A 220 -1.32 -4.03 18.11
CA LEU A 220 -0.49 -3.64 16.95
C LEU A 220 -1.22 -2.67 16.03
N TYR A 221 -2.52 -2.87 15.76
CA TYR A 221 -3.32 -1.96 14.93
C TYR A 221 -3.38 -0.57 15.55
N ARG A 222 -3.73 -0.46 16.83
CA ARG A 222 -3.76 0.84 17.53
C ARG A 222 -2.41 1.54 17.52
N HIS A 223 -1.33 0.78 17.65
CA HIS A 223 0.03 1.31 17.61
C HIS A 223 0.37 1.89 16.21
N ILE A 224 -0.01 1.19 15.13
CA ILE A 224 0.16 1.65 13.75
C ILE A 224 -0.66 2.91 13.46
N GLU A 225 -1.88 2.96 13.96
CA GLU A 225 -2.86 4.03 13.71
C GLU A 225 -2.61 5.29 14.57
N THR A 226 -1.75 5.21 15.57
CA THR A 226 -1.42 6.35 16.43
C THR A 226 -0.33 7.19 15.76
N PRO A 227 -0.57 8.48 15.48
CA PRO A 227 0.47 9.38 14.96
C PRO A 227 1.64 9.45 15.94
N SER A 228 2.85 9.25 15.44
CA SER A 228 4.10 9.37 16.20
C SER A 228 4.75 10.74 16.00
#